data_5ae1eb75b65ade84a1bd930934b68cb2
#
_entry.id   5ae1eb75b65ade84a1bd930934b68cb2
#
_cell.length_a   1.000
_cell.length_b   1.000
_cell.length_c   1.000
_cell.angle_alpha   90.00
_cell.angle_beta   90.00
_cell.angle_gamma   90.00
#
_symmetry.space_group_name_H-M   'P 1'
#
loop_
_entity.id
_entity.type
_entity.pdbx_description
1 polymer ?
#
loop_
_entity_poly.entity_id
_entity_poly.type
_entity_poly.pdbx_seq_one_letter_code
_entity_poly.pdbx_strand_id
1 'polypeptide(L)'
;MIALTRENYHSNAANRDYMSRGQYKSFLECEAKQMATLNGAWVDDPSIALEVGQYVHTFNDGTIREFIADHPGMFKKDGSLKSEYIVADRMIDCLKRDPFAMYCLEGQKEVIVTAELFGAPWKVMLDVQNNDRRRIVDLKTTRSVTEHVWDEVVRKKVSFVEAYQYPLQMALYCEVERIAMGRDEDDWSEFLIVAVSKEKSPDKAIINMTDPERLIIELETVAKNMPRIIAVKAGLEEPKRCECCDYCRSTKILSEIVHYTKL
;
A
#
# COMPACT_ATOMS: atom_id res chain seq x y z
N MET A 1 3.00 1.56 22.96
CA MET A 1 2.48 1.10 21.67
C MET A 1 1.20 0.34 21.89
N ILE A 2 0.18 0.56 21.05
CA ILE A 2 -1.09 -0.20 21.12
C ILE A 2 -0.92 -1.61 20.54
N ALA A 3 -1.69 -2.56 21.05
CA ALA A 3 -1.81 -3.88 20.43
C ALA A 3 -2.59 -3.74 19.12
N LEU A 4 -2.04 -4.26 18.03
CA LEU A 4 -2.66 -4.17 16.72
C LEU A 4 -3.69 -5.30 16.51
N THR A 5 -4.83 -4.92 15.95
CA THR A 5 -5.88 -5.81 15.44
C THR A 5 -6.24 -5.38 14.02
N ARG A 6 -7.02 -6.17 13.30
CA ARG A 6 -7.50 -5.77 11.94
C ARG A 6 -8.31 -4.46 12.00
N GLU A 7 -9.15 -4.30 13.03
CA GLU A 7 -10.03 -3.14 13.18
C GLU A 7 -9.26 -1.85 13.46
N ASN A 8 -8.14 -1.92 14.18
CA ASN A 8 -7.37 -0.73 14.56
C ASN A 8 -6.12 -0.48 13.70
N TYR A 9 -5.76 -1.42 12.81
CA TYR A 9 -4.51 -1.34 12.02
C TYR A 9 -4.35 -0.01 11.28
N HIS A 10 -5.43 0.52 10.71
CA HIS A 10 -5.41 1.78 9.97
C HIS A 10 -5.72 3.02 10.82
N SER A 11 -5.95 2.86 12.14
CA SER A 11 -6.27 3.97 13.02
C SER A 11 -5.11 4.97 13.16
N ASN A 12 -5.43 6.24 13.45
CA ASN A 12 -4.42 7.25 13.74
C ASN A 12 -3.55 6.87 14.94
N ALA A 13 -4.11 6.18 15.95
CA ALA A 13 -3.35 5.70 17.10
C ALA A 13 -2.28 4.69 16.67
N ALA A 14 -2.65 3.68 15.86
CA ALA A 14 -1.71 2.73 15.29
C ALA A 14 -0.65 3.41 14.40
N ASN A 15 -1.06 4.41 13.61
CA ASN A 15 -0.17 5.14 12.72
C ASN A 15 0.79 6.09 13.46
N ARG A 16 0.45 6.53 14.67
CA ARG A 16 1.37 7.26 15.55
C ARG A 16 2.42 6.36 16.15
N ASP A 17 2.02 5.18 16.61
CA ASP A 17 2.91 4.23 17.26
C ASP A 17 3.85 3.51 16.29
N TYR A 18 3.38 3.22 15.09
CA TYR A 18 4.09 2.42 14.10
C TYR A 18 4.32 3.17 12.80
N MET A 19 5.39 2.82 12.10
CA MET A 19 5.60 3.12 10.69
C MET A 19 4.94 2.04 9.82
N SER A 20 4.59 2.41 8.61
CA SER A 20 4.14 1.49 7.55
C SER A 20 4.65 1.96 6.19
N ARG A 21 4.62 1.08 5.19
CA ARG A 21 4.99 1.44 3.81
C ARG A 21 4.21 2.65 3.29
N GLY A 22 2.91 2.68 3.51
CA GLY A 22 2.06 3.80 3.10
C GLY A 22 2.47 5.11 3.76
N GLN A 23 2.71 5.07 5.07
CA GLN A 23 3.13 6.24 5.84
C GLN A 23 4.52 6.75 5.41
N TYR A 24 5.47 5.84 5.19
CA TYR A 24 6.79 6.18 4.67
C TYR A 24 6.70 6.91 3.32
N LYS A 25 5.94 6.35 2.38
CA LYS A 25 5.70 6.97 1.07
C LYS A 25 5.09 8.37 1.21
N SER A 26 4.07 8.53 2.06
CA SER A 26 3.43 9.82 2.28
C SER A 26 4.36 10.87 2.88
N PHE A 27 5.30 10.48 3.75
CA PHE A 27 6.35 11.38 4.24
C PHE A 27 7.28 11.85 3.12
N LEU A 28 7.65 10.97 2.19
CA LEU A 28 8.47 11.36 1.02
C LEU A 28 7.73 12.29 0.07
N GLU A 29 6.42 12.15 -0.06
CA GLU A 29 5.59 13.00 -0.91
C GLU A 29 5.39 14.40 -0.29
N CYS A 30 5.03 14.47 1.00
CA CYS A 30 4.84 15.73 1.73
C CYS A 30 4.80 15.50 3.25
N GLU A 31 5.88 15.86 3.96
CA GLU A 31 5.96 15.71 5.41
C GLU A 31 4.82 16.48 6.13
N ALA A 32 4.53 17.71 5.69
CA ALA A 32 3.49 18.54 6.32
C ALA A 32 2.08 17.93 6.16
N LYS A 33 1.73 17.41 4.98
CA LYS A 33 0.47 16.68 4.77
C LYS A 33 0.39 15.45 5.64
N GLN A 34 1.47 14.64 5.68
CA GLN A 34 1.50 13.41 6.48
C GLN A 34 1.36 13.69 7.98
N MET A 35 2.02 14.74 8.49
CA MET A 35 1.87 15.15 9.90
C MET A 35 0.45 15.65 10.20
N ALA A 36 -0.17 16.41 9.29
CA ALA A 36 -1.55 16.85 9.43
C ALA A 36 -2.52 15.64 9.48
N THR A 37 -2.28 14.63 8.64
CA THR A 37 -3.06 13.37 8.64
C THR A 37 -2.90 12.62 9.96
N LEU A 38 -1.67 12.45 10.47
CA LEU A 38 -1.41 11.81 11.77
C LEU A 38 -2.07 12.54 12.93
N ASN A 39 -2.16 13.87 12.85
CA ASN A 39 -2.80 14.71 13.87
C ASN A 39 -4.32 14.82 13.72
N GLY A 40 -4.90 14.22 12.68
CA GLY A 40 -6.33 14.28 12.39
C GLY A 40 -6.80 15.62 11.82
N ALA A 41 -5.86 16.49 11.42
CA ALA A 41 -6.15 17.80 10.83
C ALA A 41 -6.36 17.74 9.30
N TRP A 42 -6.08 16.60 8.67
CA TRP A 42 -6.30 16.34 7.26
C TRP A 42 -6.82 14.94 7.02
N VAL A 43 -7.78 14.82 6.12
CA VAL A 43 -8.31 13.55 5.62
C VAL A 43 -8.39 13.66 4.10
N ASP A 44 -7.82 12.70 3.39
CA ASP A 44 -7.96 12.63 1.94
C ASP A 44 -9.37 12.21 1.52
N ASP A 45 -9.82 12.67 0.37
CA ASP A 45 -11.10 12.24 -0.19
C ASP A 45 -11.13 10.72 -0.45
N PRO A 46 -12.26 10.06 -0.20
CA PRO A 46 -12.41 8.64 -0.47
C PRO A 46 -12.21 8.32 -1.96
N SER A 47 -11.47 7.26 -2.24
CA SER A 47 -11.20 6.81 -3.61
C SER A 47 -12.02 5.56 -3.96
N ILE A 48 -12.89 5.67 -4.95
CA ILE A 48 -13.62 4.52 -5.50
C ILE A 48 -12.67 3.41 -5.98
N ALA A 49 -11.52 3.79 -6.54
CA ALA A 49 -10.54 2.82 -7.00
C ALA A 49 -9.94 1.99 -5.84
N LEU A 50 -9.74 2.64 -4.67
CA LEU A 50 -9.29 1.98 -3.45
C LEU A 50 -10.38 1.08 -2.89
N GLU A 51 -11.62 1.55 -2.79
CA GLU A 51 -12.76 0.79 -2.30
C GLU A 51 -13.03 -0.46 -3.15
N VAL A 52 -12.97 -0.35 -4.48
CA VAL A 52 -13.05 -1.50 -5.41
C VAL A 52 -11.89 -2.48 -5.19
N GLY A 53 -10.68 -1.98 -4.92
CA GLY A 53 -9.54 -2.82 -4.55
C GLY A 53 -9.80 -3.59 -3.25
N GLN A 54 -10.25 -2.90 -2.21
CA GLN A 54 -10.61 -3.50 -0.93
C GLN A 54 -11.67 -4.60 -1.09
N TYR A 55 -12.71 -4.35 -1.90
CA TYR A 55 -13.73 -5.36 -2.19
C TYR A 55 -13.13 -6.65 -2.78
N VAL A 56 -12.15 -6.55 -3.68
CA VAL A 56 -11.45 -7.74 -4.21
C VAL A 56 -10.62 -8.44 -3.12
N HIS A 57 -9.99 -7.68 -2.22
CA HIS A 57 -9.25 -8.26 -1.07
C HIS A 57 -10.17 -9.03 -0.12
N THR A 58 -11.42 -8.56 0.11
CA THR A 58 -12.38 -9.26 0.99
C THR A 58 -12.80 -10.63 0.45
N PHE A 59 -12.69 -10.86 -0.84
CA PHE A 59 -12.80 -12.20 -1.41
C PHE A 59 -11.66 -13.11 -0.92
N ASN A 60 -10.42 -12.61 -0.89
CA ASN A 60 -9.26 -13.39 -0.49
C ASN A 60 -9.28 -13.75 1.01
N ASP A 61 -9.73 -12.82 1.87
CA ASP A 61 -9.80 -13.04 3.32
C ASP A 61 -11.15 -13.61 3.82
N GLY A 62 -12.13 -13.75 2.93
CA GLY A 62 -13.44 -14.34 3.24
C GLY A 62 -14.45 -13.39 3.87
N THR A 63 -14.18 -12.07 3.95
CA THR A 63 -15.00 -11.04 4.62
C THR A 63 -15.91 -10.26 3.67
N ILE A 64 -16.19 -10.81 2.48
CA ILE A 64 -16.96 -10.12 1.43
C ILE A 64 -18.39 -9.75 1.89
N ARG A 65 -19.01 -10.54 2.78
CA ARG A 65 -20.36 -10.28 3.28
C ARG A 65 -20.39 -9.10 4.24
N GLU A 66 -19.41 -9.01 5.09
CA GLU A 66 -19.18 -7.91 6.02
C GLU A 66 -18.96 -6.61 5.24
N PHE A 67 -18.09 -6.66 4.25
CA PHE A 67 -17.82 -5.51 3.39
C PHE A 67 -19.10 -5.00 2.69
N ILE A 68 -19.91 -5.88 2.13
CA ILE A 68 -21.18 -5.52 1.48
C ILE A 68 -22.14 -4.86 2.48
N ALA A 69 -22.21 -5.37 3.72
CA ALA A 69 -23.06 -4.82 4.76
C ALA A 69 -22.64 -3.40 5.16
N ASP A 70 -21.32 -3.14 5.24
CA ASP A 70 -20.76 -1.86 5.63
C ASP A 70 -20.76 -0.81 4.49
N HIS A 71 -20.92 -1.25 3.23
CA HIS A 71 -20.88 -0.39 2.05
C HIS A 71 -22.19 -0.40 1.24
N PRO A 72 -23.34 0.00 1.81
CA PRO A 72 -24.62 0.01 1.08
C PRO A 72 -24.59 0.91 -0.16
N GLY A 73 -23.65 1.87 -0.21
CA GLY A 73 -23.38 2.72 -1.36
C GLY A 73 -22.90 2.01 -2.62
N MET A 74 -22.58 0.71 -2.56
CA MET A 74 -22.24 -0.12 -3.72
C MET A 74 -23.45 -0.34 -4.66
N PHE A 75 -24.65 -0.23 -4.14
CA PHE A 75 -25.87 -0.51 -4.89
C PHE A 75 -26.51 0.75 -5.45
N LYS A 76 -27.18 0.62 -6.58
CA LYS A 76 -28.07 1.62 -7.14
C LYS A 76 -29.42 1.59 -6.40
N LYS A 77 -30.26 2.58 -6.68
CA LYS A 77 -31.62 2.66 -6.10
C LYS A 77 -32.53 1.46 -6.44
N ASP A 78 -32.25 0.79 -7.56
CA ASP A 78 -32.98 -0.41 -8.01
C ASP A 78 -32.43 -1.72 -7.41
N GLY A 79 -31.45 -1.64 -6.51
CA GLY A 79 -30.81 -2.79 -5.86
C GLY A 79 -29.72 -3.46 -6.69
N SER A 80 -29.45 -3.01 -7.91
CA SER A 80 -28.33 -3.54 -8.71
C SER A 80 -26.99 -2.94 -8.29
N LEU A 81 -25.90 -3.69 -8.47
CA LEU A 81 -24.54 -3.21 -8.23
C LEU A 81 -24.17 -2.07 -9.18
N LYS A 82 -23.40 -1.13 -8.72
CA LYS A 82 -22.76 -0.12 -9.56
C LYS A 82 -21.71 -0.76 -10.47
N SER A 83 -21.40 -0.10 -11.58
CA SER A 83 -20.51 -0.63 -12.64
C SER A 83 -19.12 -1.04 -12.15
N GLU A 84 -18.56 -0.27 -11.23
CA GLU A 84 -17.24 -0.50 -10.66
C GLU A 84 -17.16 -1.79 -9.86
N TYR A 85 -18.22 -2.16 -9.13
CA TYR A 85 -18.28 -3.43 -8.37
C TYR A 85 -18.61 -4.63 -9.26
N ILE A 86 -19.35 -4.42 -10.36
CA ILE A 86 -19.53 -5.45 -11.41
C ILE A 86 -18.16 -5.80 -12.02
N VAL A 87 -17.26 -4.81 -12.19
CA VAL A 87 -15.88 -5.07 -12.62
C VAL A 87 -15.13 -5.87 -11.56
N ALA A 88 -15.29 -5.53 -10.28
CA ALA A 88 -14.67 -6.26 -9.17
C ALA A 88 -15.13 -7.72 -9.10
N ASP A 89 -16.44 -8.00 -9.26
CA ASP A 89 -16.96 -9.37 -9.32
C ASP A 89 -16.32 -10.17 -10.48
N ARG A 90 -16.14 -9.55 -11.65
CA ARG A 90 -15.45 -10.20 -12.76
C ARG A 90 -13.99 -10.50 -12.48
N MET A 91 -13.28 -9.61 -11.75
CA MET A 91 -11.92 -9.88 -11.28
C MET A 91 -11.87 -11.07 -10.32
N ILE A 92 -12.77 -11.11 -9.35
CA ILE A 92 -12.91 -12.22 -8.41
C ILE A 92 -13.18 -13.54 -9.15
N ASP A 93 -14.12 -13.53 -10.09
CA ASP A 93 -14.44 -14.70 -10.91
C ASP A 93 -13.27 -15.16 -11.80
N CYS A 94 -12.47 -14.20 -12.29
CA CYS A 94 -11.26 -14.49 -13.06
C CYS A 94 -10.23 -15.25 -12.22
N LEU A 95 -10.02 -14.82 -10.96
CA LEU A 95 -9.11 -15.50 -10.02
C LEU A 95 -9.66 -16.87 -9.61
N LYS A 96 -10.93 -16.98 -9.23
CA LYS A 96 -11.57 -18.23 -8.80
C LYS A 96 -11.47 -19.36 -9.83
N ARG A 97 -11.53 -19.02 -11.11
CA ARG A 97 -11.46 -20.01 -12.21
C ARG A 97 -10.04 -20.49 -12.49
N ASP A 98 -9.04 -19.90 -11.88
CA ASP A 98 -7.64 -20.25 -12.10
C ASP A 98 -7.08 -21.03 -10.91
N PRO A 99 -6.90 -22.37 -11.03
CA PRO A 99 -6.40 -23.17 -9.92
C PRO A 99 -5.00 -22.76 -9.46
N PHE A 100 -4.16 -22.23 -10.36
CA PHE A 100 -2.81 -21.80 -9.99
C PHE A 100 -2.82 -20.48 -9.21
N ALA A 101 -3.67 -19.52 -9.60
CA ALA A 101 -3.88 -18.31 -8.82
C ALA A 101 -4.41 -18.63 -7.41
N MET A 102 -5.40 -19.54 -7.32
CA MET A 102 -5.95 -19.98 -6.03
C MET A 102 -4.90 -20.71 -5.19
N TYR A 103 -4.06 -21.55 -5.78
CA TYR A 103 -2.94 -22.20 -5.10
C TYR A 103 -1.91 -21.18 -4.58
N CYS A 104 -1.61 -20.14 -5.33
CA CYS A 104 -0.72 -19.07 -4.86
C CYS A 104 -1.34 -18.29 -3.68
N LEU A 105 -2.64 -18.11 -3.68
CA LEU A 105 -3.36 -17.42 -2.61
C LEU A 105 -3.63 -18.30 -1.37
N GLU A 106 -3.18 -19.56 -1.29
CA GLU A 106 -3.29 -20.38 -0.08
C GLU A 106 -2.37 -19.90 1.04
N GLY A 107 -2.89 -19.83 2.26
CA GLY A 107 -2.16 -19.44 3.46
C GLY A 107 -3.03 -18.67 4.46
N GLN A 108 -2.41 -18.16 5.52
CA GLN A 108 -3.05 -17.28 6.49
C GLN A 108 -3.32 -15.91 5.86
N LYS A 109 -4.48 -15.32 6.16
CA LYS A 109 -4.95 -14.07 5.55
C LYS A 109 -4.83 -12.89 6.49
N GLU A 110 -4.51 -11.69 5.92
CA GLU A 110 -4.47 -10.44 6.65
C GLU A 110 -3.61 -10.54 7.92
N VAL A 111 -2.40 -11.11 7.76
CA VAL A 111 -1.50 -11.34 8.89
C VAL A 111 -0.77 -10.05 9.25
N ILE A 112 -1.02 -9.57 10.47
CA ILE A 112 -0.32 -8.39 11.00
C ILE A 112 1.02 -8.83 11.59
N VAL A 113 2.09 -8.22 11.08
CA VAL A 113 3.45 -8.47 11.54
C VAL A 113 4.09 -7.15 11.95
N THR A 114 4.88 -7.15 13.03
CA THR A 114 5.58 -5.97 13.52
C THR A 114 7.04 -6.29 13.85
N ALA A 115 7.92 -5.33 13.59
CA ALA A 115 9.33 -5.42 13.97
C ALA A 115 9.93 -4.03 14.19
N GLU A 116 11.02 -3.97 14.96
CA GLU A 116 11.86 -2.78 15.02
C GLU A 116 12.78 -2.76 13.80
N LEU A 117 12.72 -1.66 13.02
CA LEU A 117 13.51 -1.50 11.82
C LEU A 117 13.88 -0.03 11.62
N PHE A 118 15.17 0.25 11.38
CA PHE A 118 15.71 1.60 11.15
C PHE A 118 15.33 2.63 12.22
N GLY A 119 15.33 2.21 13.49
CA GLY A 119 15.08 3.06 14.66
C GLY A 119 13.60 3.40 14.92
N ALA A 120 12.67 2.67 14.31
CA ALA A 120 11.25 2.81 14.55
C ALA A 120 10.53 1.45 14.55
N PRO A 121 9.42 1.32 15.29
CA PRO A 121 8.54 0.16 15.16
C PRO A 121 7.77 0.23 13.83
N TRP A 122 7.80 -0.85 13.07
CA TRP A 122 7.07 -1.02 11.82
C TRP A 122 5.93 -2.00 11.94
N LYS A 123 4.90 -1.79 11.16
CA LYS A 123 3.78 -2.71 10.96
C LYS A 123 3.57 -2.97 9.48
N VAL A 124 3.34 -4.23 9.14
CA VAL A 124 2.88 -4.68 7.83
C VAL A 124 1.66 -5.57 7.99
N MET A 125 0.79 -5.58 7.01
CA MET A 125 -0.33 -6.52 6.94
C MET A 125 -0.19 -7.28 5.64
N LEU A 126 0.03 -8.58 5.76
CA LEU A 126 0.30 -9.48 4.65
C LEU A 126 -1.02 -10.05 4.15
N ASP A 127 -1.39 -9.82 2.89
CA ASP A 127 -2.64 -10.36 2.33
C ASP A 127 -2.69 -11.89 2.45
N VAL A 128 -1.53 -12.54 2.23
CA VAL A 128 -1.35 -13.98 2.46
C VAL A 128 0.05 -14.26 2.98
N GLN A 129 0.15 -15.02 4.07
CA GLN A 129 1.38 -15.61 4.55
C GLN A 129 1.27 -17.14 4.52
N ASN A 130 2.20 -17.80 3.84
CA ASN A 130 2.31 -19.24 3.80
C ASN A 130 3.65 -19.68 4.38
N ASN A 131 3.66 -20.04 5.66
CA ASN A 131 4.89 -20.40 6.38
C ASN A 131 5.49 -21.71 5.87
N ASP A 132 4.68 -22.69 5.47
CA ASP A 132 5.15 -23.98 4.96
C ASP A 132 5.94 -23.82 3.65
N ARG A 133 5.56 -22.83 2.85
CA ARG A 133 6.23 -22.53 1.57
C ARG A 133 7.21 -21.35 1.70
N ARG A 134 7.31 -20.75 2.87
CA ARG A 134 8.11 -19.53 3.11
C ARG A 134 7.78 -18.45 2.07
N ARG A 135 6.52 -18.10 1.96
CA ARG A 135 5.99 -17.24 0.91
C ARG A 135 5.06 -16.16 1.47
N ILE A 136 5.25 -14.95 0.99
CA ILE A 136 4.32 -13.83 1.14
C ILE A 136 3.66 -13.62 -0.22
N VAL A 137 2.34 -13.46 -0.26
CA VAL A 137 1.62 -13.13 -1.48
C VAL A 137 0.78 -11.88 -1.25
N ASP A 138 0.87 -10.98 -2.19
CA ASP A 138 0.16 -9.72 -2.19
C ASP A 138 -0.81 -9.69 -3.39
N LEU A 139 -2.10 -9.48 -3.13
CA LEU A 139 -3.14 -9.41 -4.14
C LEU A 139 -3.25 -7.99 -4.68
N LYS A 140 -3.13 -7.79 -5.97
CA LYS A 140 -3.22 -6.46 -6.59
C LYS A 140 -4.28 -6.38 -7.67
N THR A 141 -5.09 -5.33 -7.59
CA THR A 141 -5.93 -4.91 -8.69
C THR A 141 -5.23 -3.81 -9.47
N THR A 142 -5.13 -3.97 -10.79
CA THR A 142 -4.48 -2.99 -11.66
C THR A 142 -5.39 -2.62 -12.84
N ARG A 143 -5.07 -1.55 -13.55
CA ARG A 143 -5.79 -1.19 -14.79
C ARG A 143 -5.55 -2.23 -15.88
N SER A 144 -4.29 -2.63 -16.06
CA SER A 144 -3.87 -3.69 -16.96
C SER A 144 -2.59 -4.32 -16.43
N VAL A 145 -2.40 -5.64 -16.61
CA VAL A 145 -1.18 -6.35 -16.17
C VAL A 145 -0.01 -6.14 -17.13
N THR A 146 -0.28 -5.70 -18.34
CA THR A 146 0.73 -5.48 -19.40
C THR A 146 0.99 -4.00 -19.67
N GLU A 147 0.25 -3.09 -19.05
CA GLU A 147 0.40 -1.65 -19.29
C GLU A 147 1.74 -1.13 -18.75
N HIS A 148 2.38 -0.28 -19.56
CA HIS A 148 3.54 0.49 -19.15
C HIS A 148 3.12 1.94 -18.91
N VAL A 149 3.40 2.43 -17.72
CA VAL A 149 3.10 3.78 -17.25
C VAL A 149 4.33 4.68 -17.45
N TRP A 150 4.13 5.93 -17.84
CA TRP A 150 5.21 6.90 -17.87
C TRP A 150 5.64 7.28 -16.47
N ASP A 151 6.92 7.15 -16.18
CA ASP A 151 7.52 7.56 -14.92
C ASP A 151 8.32 8.85 -15.12
N GLU A 152 7.92 9.91 -14.41
CA GLU A 152 8.51 11.25 -14.55
C GLU A 152 9.93 11.34 -13.99
N VAL A 153 10.27 10.48 -13.02
CA VAL A 153 11.60 10.50 -12.38
C VAL A 153 12.65 9.90 -13.30
N VAL A 154 12.38 8.68 -13.80
CA VAL A 154 13.31 7.99 -14.71
C VAL A 154 13.08 8.34 -16.18
N ARG A 155 12.03 9.11 -16.49
CA ARG A 155 11.66 9.61 -17.82
C ARG A 155 11.56 8.50 -18.86
N LYS A 156 10.94 7.38 -18.49
CA LYS A 156 10.68 6.24 -19.37
C LYS A 156 9.36 5.55 -19.00
N LYS A 157 8.88 4.70 -19.89
CA LYS A 157 7.76 3.80 -19.57
C LYS A 157 8.25 2.64 -18.72
N VAL A 158 7.60 2.42 -17.59
CA VAL A 158 7.89 1.33 -16.65
C VAL A 158 6.64 0.45 -16.46
N SER A 159 6.82 -0.78 -15.97
CA SER A 159 5.70 -1.65 -15.62
C SER A 159 4.86 -1.03 -14.47
N PHE A 160 3.62 -1.47 -14.31
CA PHE A 160 2.81 -1.06 -13.17
C PHE A 160 3.47 -1.41 -11.82
N VAL A 161 4.27 -2.48 -11.77
CA VAL A 161 5.03 -2.90 -10.60
C VAL A 161 5.99 -1.81 -10.14
N GLU A 162 6.75 -1.25 -11.06
CA GLU A 162 7.68 -0.13 -10.78
C GLU A 162 6.92 1.17 -10.51
N ALA A 163 5.93 1.50 -11.34
CA ALA A 163 5.16 2.74 -11.21
C ALA A 163 4.48 2.89 -9.84
N TYR A 164 4.00 1.79 -9.26
CA TYR A 164 3.37 1.78 -7.94
C TYR A 164 4.34 1.44 -6.80
N GLN A 165 5.65 1.35 -7.09
CA GLN A 165 6.71 1.10 -6.10
C GLN A 165 6.48 -0.18 -5.29
N TYR A 166 6.11 -1.28 -5.96
CA TYR A 166 5.98 -2.58 -5.30
C TYR A 166 7.31 -3.19 -4.87
N PRO A 167 8.48 -2.90 -5.50
CA PRO A 167 9.76 -3.29 -4.93
C PRO A 167 9.99 -2.77 -3.50
N LEU A 168 9.62 -1.52 -3.21
CA LEU A 168 9.65 -0.98 -1.85
C LEU A 168 8.72 -1.72 -0.90
N GLN A 169 7.53 -2.12 -1.37
CA GLN A 169 6.60 -2.91 -0.56
C GLN A 169 7.18 -4.30 -0.26
N MET A 170 7.71 -4.98 -1.26
CA MET A 170 8.39 -6.26 -1.10
C MET A 170 9.51 -6.17 -0.06
N ALA A 171 10.39 -5.18 -0.20
CA ALA A 171 11.54 -5.02 0.69
C ALA A 171 11.10 -4.86 2.16
N LEU A 172 10.16 -3.95 2.42
CA LEU A 172 9.66 -3.71 3.78
C LEU A 172 8.89 -4.90 4.35
N TYR A 173 8.08 -5.58 3.53
CA TYR A 173 7.28 -6.72 3.99
C TYR A 173 8.15 -7.92 4.31
N CYS A 174 9.10 -8.25 3.42
CA CYS A 174 10.05 -9.35 3.63
C CYS A 174 10.95 -9.09 4.84
N GLU A 175 11.46 -7.86 5.01
CA GLU A 175 12.36 -7.55 6.11
C GLU A 175 11.66 -7.54 7.47
N VAL A 176 10.49 -6.89 7.57
CA VAL A 176 9.70 -6.89 8.82
C VAL A 176 9.29 -8.31 9.20
N GLU A 177 8.88 -9.12 8.21
CA GLU A 177 8.50 -10.52 8.45
C GLU A 177 9.70 -11.37 8.84
N ARG A 178 10.85 -11.21 8.18
CA ARG A 178 12.11 -11.91 8.52
C ARG A 178 12.51 -11.67 9.98
N ILE A 179 12.51 -10.40 10.40
CA ILE A 179 12.87 -10.01 11.78
C ILE A 179 11.88 -10.60 12.78
N ALA A 180 10.58 -10.47 12.51
CA ALA A 180 9.54 -10.99 13.41
C ALA A 180 9.58 -12.51 13.56
N MET A 181 10.00 -13.22 12.52
CA MET A 181 10.18 -14.67 12.53
C MET A 181 11.54 -15.11 13.12
N GLY A 182 12.40 -14.17 13.51
CA GLY A 182 13.72 -14.45 14.09
C GLY A 182 14.67 -15.15 13.12
N ARG A 183 14.57 -14.90 11.83
CA ARG A 183 15.46 -15.51 10.82
C ARG A 183 16.73 -14.71 10.63
N ASP A 184 17.78 -15.39 10.15
CA ASP A 184 19.09 -14.81 9.88
C ASP A 184 19.01 -13.69 8.81
N GLU A 185 20.05 -12.88 8.73
CA GLU A 185 20.20 -11.87 7.67
C GLU A 185 20.09 -12.54 6.30
N ASP A 186 19.46 -11.84 5.36
CA ASP A 186 19.23 -12.29 3.98
C ASP A 186 18.34 -13.55 3.81
N ASP A 187 17.76 -14.07 4.88
CA ASP A 187 16.86 -15.23 4.85
C ASP A 187 15.39 -14.80 4.64
N TRP A 188 15.12 -14.14 3.54
CA TRP A 188 13.78 -13.63 3.21
C TRP A 188 12.84 -14.70 2.65
N SER A 189 11.55 -14.49 2.86
CA SER A 189 10.49 -15.27 2.21
C SER A 189 10.39 -14.91 0.72
N GLU A 190 9.96 -15.87 -0.11
CA GLU A 190 9.56 -15.59 -1.49
C GLU A 190 8.41 -14.58 -1.48
N PHE A 191 8.47 -13.55 -2.34
CA PHE A 191 7.40 -12.56 -2.48
C PHE A 191 6.76 -12.63 -3.85
N LEU A 192 5.46 -12.92 -3.89
CA LEU A 192 4.67 -12.96 -5.10
C LEU A 192 3.61 -11.87 -5.12
N ILE A 193 3.34 -11.33 -6.29
CA ILE A 193 2.13 -10.55 -6.55
C ILE A 193 1.17 -11.39 -7.39
N VAL A 194 -0.05 -11.56 -6.90
CA VAL A 194 -1.18 -12.03 -7.70
C VAL A 194 -1.91 -10.80 -8.22
N ALA A 195 -1.74 -10.49 -9.49
CA ALA A 195 -2.35 -9.32 -10.13
C ALA A 195 -3.57 -9.70 -10.95
N VAL A 196 -4.63 -8.89 -10.87
CA VAL A 196 -5.82 -9.00 -11.73
C VAL A 196 -6.21 -7.64 -12.27
N SER A 197 -6.58 -7.56 -13.56
CA SER A 197 -6.87 -6.31 -14.24
C SER A 197 -8.35 -5.93 -14.21
N LYS A 198 -8.61 -4.60 -14.26
CA LYS A 198 -9.95 -3.99 -14.34
C LYS A 198 -10.51 -3.96 -15.76
N GLU A 199 -9.93 -4.70 -16.69
CA GLU A 199 -10.37 -4.76 -18.09
C GLU A 199 -11.74 -5.46 -18.20
N LYS A 200 -12.44 -5.24 -19.32
CA LYS A 200 -13.76 -5.86 -19.57
C LYS A 200 -13.71 -7.40 -19.47
N SER A 201 -12.64 -7.99 -19.97
CA SER A 201 -12.24 -9.37 -19.73
C SER A 201 -10.97 -9.31 -18.88
N PRO A 202 -11.07 -9.52 -17.56
CA PRO A 202 -9.91 -9.37 -16.70
C PRO A 202 -8.77 -10.31 -17.09
N ASP A 203 -7.58 -9.76 -17.20
CA ASP A 203 -6.33 -10.49 -17.32
C ASP A 203 -5.70 -10.65 -15.93
N LYS A 204 -4.80 -11.62 -15.76
CA LYS A 204 -4.15 -11.92 -14.50
C LYS A 204 -2.71 -12.34 -14.69
N ALA A 205 -1.89 -12.12 -13.69
CA ALA A 205 -0.50 -12.55 -13.66
C ALA A 205 -0.07 -12.97 -12.25
N ILE A 206 0.79 -13.96 -12.16
CA ILE A 206 1.55 -14.28 -10.96
C ILE A 206 2.97 -13.77 -11.19
N ILE A 207 3.38 -12.78 -10.40
CA ILE A 207 4.64 -12.08 -10.60
C ILE A 207 5.55 -12.43 -9.43
N ASN A 208 6.70 -13.02 -9.73
CA ASN A 208 7.74 -13.23 -8.74
C ASN A 208 8.51 -11.92 -8.55
N MET A 209 8.46 -11.40 -7.33
CA MET A 209 9.15 -10.18 -6.91
C MET A 209 10.43 -10.47 -6.12
N THR A 210 10.77 -11.75 -5.91
CA THR A 210 11.92 -12.14 -5.12
C THR A 210 13.22 -11.73 -5.82
N ASP A 211 13.79 -10.64 -5.37
CA ASP A 211 15.02 -10.04 -5.90
C ASP A 211 15.84 -9.49 -4.72
N PRO A 212 16.80 -10.27 -4.18
CA PRO A 212 17.59 -9.86 -3.03
C PRO A 212 18.39 -8.56 -3.26
N GLU A 213 18.97 -8.36 -4.44
CA GLU A 213 19.74 -7.15 -4.74
C GLU A 213 18.83 -5.92 -4.71
N ARG A 214 17.65 -6.01 -5.33
CA ARG A 214 16.66 -4.94 -5.31
C ARG A 214 16.13 -4.68 -3.90
N LEU A 215 15.90 -5.72 -3.12
CA LEU A 215 15.45 -5.62 -1.73
C LEU A 215 16.45 -4.82 -0.90
N ILE A 216 17.74 -5.13 -0.99
CA ILE A 216 18.82 -4.41 -0.29
C ILE A 216 18.82 -2.92 -0.68
N ILE A 217 18.76 -2.59 -1.97
CA ILE A 217 18.74 -1.20 -2.45
C ILE A 217 17.55 -0.42 -1.88
N GLU A 218 16.36 -1.02 -1.87
CA GLU A 218 15.18 -0.38 -1.30
C GLU A 218 15.33 -0.15 0.22
N LEU A 219 15.84 -1.16 0.96
CA LEU A 219 16.06 -1.05 2.41
C LEU A 219 17.12 0.00 2.75
N GLU A 220 18.21 0.09 2.01
CA GLU A 220 19.23 1.13 2.19
C GLU A 220 18.64 2.53 1.98
N THR A 221 17.76 2.67 0.97
CA THR A 221 17.05 3.93 0.71
C THR A 221 16.13 4.29 1.87
N VAL A 222 15.40 3.32 2.42
CA VAL A 222 14.56 3.53 3.61
C VAL A 222 15.42 3.94 4.80
N ALA A 223 16.49 3.18 5.10
CA ALA A 223 17.40 3.45 6.20
C ALA A 223 17.96 4.88 6.17
N LYS A 224 18.33 5.36 4.98
CA LYS A 224 18.85 6.72 4.79
C LYS A 224 17.82 7.81 5.10
N ASN A 225 16.54 7.57 4.81
CA ASN A 225 15.47 8.56 4.98
C ASN A 225 14.87 8.55 6.40
N MET A 226 14.91 7.41 7.08
CA MET A 226 14.25 7.23 8.37
C MET A 226 14.66 8.21 9.47
N PRO A 227 15.94 8.60 9.65
CA PRO A 227 16.32 9.58 10.69
C PRO A 227 15.55 10.89 10.57
N ARG A 228 15.38 11.42 9.37
CA ARG A 228 14.58 12.63 9.11
C ARG A 228 13.11 12.41 9.43
N ILE A 229 12.53 11.30 8.97
CA ILE A 229 11.12 10.97 9.20
C ILE A 229 10.83 10.83 10.70
N ILE A 230 11.72 10.16 11.45
CA ILE A 230 11.60 10.00 12.90
C ILE A 230 11.64 11.37 13.60
N ALA A 231 12.59 12.23 13.24
CA ALA A 231 12.71 13.57 13.84
C ALA A 231 11.47 14.43 13.59
N VAL A 232 10.93 14.42 12.36
CA VAL A 232 9.67 15.12 12.03
C VAL A 232 8.48 14.53 12.78
N LYS A 233 8.35 13.20 12.80
CA LYS A 233 7.24 12.52 13.48
C LYS A 233 7.26 12.76 15.00
N ALA A 234 8.45 12.90 15.59
CA ALA A 234 8.66 13.24 17.00
C ALA A 234 8.50 14.74 17.30
N GLY A 235 8.30 15.59 16.29
CA GLY A 235 8.21 17.05 16.47
C GLY A 235 9.55 17.72 16.78
N LEU A 236 10.68 17.06 16.53
CA LEU A 236 12.03 17.60 16.71
C LEU A 236 12.48 18.46 15.52
N GLU A 237 11.87 18.24 14.37
CA GLU A 237 12.11 19.01 13.15
C GLU A 237 10.78 19.43 12.51
N GLU A 238 10.77 20.64 11.93
CA GLU A 238 9.60 21.15 11.22
C GLU A 238 9.34 20.36 9.93
N PRO A 239 8.08 19.96 9.66
CA PRO A 239 7.72 19.21 8.48
C PRO A 239 7.80 20.08 7.22
N LYS A 240 8.50 19.61 6.20
CA LYS A 240 8.59 20.27 4.90
C LYS A 240 7.27 20.20 4.14
N ARG A 241 6.93 21.32 3.50
CA ARG A 241 5.78 21.43 2.59
C ARG A 241 6.22 21.18 1.17
N CYS A 242 5.47 20.39 0.39
CA CYS A 242 5.76 20.19 -1.03
C CYS A 242 5.25 21.32 -1.93
N GLU A 243 4.39 22.20 -1.42
CA GLU A 243 3.72 23.35 -2.07
C GLU A 243 2.83 22.99 -3.29
N CYS A 244 2.66 21.71 -3.61
CA CYS A 244 1.90 21.26 -4.77
C CYS A 244 0.72 20.34 -4.47
N CYS A 245 0.64 19.70 -3.29
CA CYS A 245 -0.48 18.85 -2.90
C CYS A 245 -1.69 19.68 -2.40
N ASP A 246 -2.85 19.05 -2.30
CA ASP A 246 -4.10 19.72 -1.89
C ASP A 246 -4.02 20.31 -0.49
N TYR A 247 -3.39 19.61 0.45
CA TYR A 247 -3.12 20.15 1.78
C TYR A 247 -2.29 21.44 1.74
N CYS A 248 -1.17 21.42 1.00
CA CYS A 248 -0.30 22.59 0.90
C CYS A 248 -1.01 23.75 0.20
N ARG A 249 -1.80 23.48 -0.85
CA ARG A 249 -2.57 24.53 -1.54
C ARG A 249 -3.66 25.12 -0.67
N SER A 250 -4.43 24.30 0.03
CA SER A 250 -5.55 24.74 0.87
C SER A 250 -5.12 25.50 2.13
N THR A 251 -3.89 25.21 2.63
CA THR A 251 -3.33 25.86 3.82
C THR A 251 -2.27 26.92 3.49
N LYS A 252 -2.15 27.32 2.22
CA LYS A 252 -1.17 28.31 1.78
C LYS A 252 -1.54 29.70 2.27
N ILE A 253 -0.58 30.36 2.91
CA ILE A 253 -0.67 31.78 3.28
C ILE A 253 0.31 32.55 2.40
N LEU A 254 -0.18 33.56 1.68
CA LEU A 254 0.66 34.39 0.83
C LEU A 254 1.46 35.36 1.69
N SER A 255 2.78 35.45 1.43
CA SER A 255 3.71 36.33 2.16
C SER A 255 4.41 37.32 1.24
N GLU A 256 4.33 37.15 -0.10
CA GLU A 256 5.01 37.99 -1.07
C GLU A 256 4.21 38.14 -2.38
N ILE A 257 4.56 39.17 -3.15
CA ILE A 257 4.08 39.36 -4.52
C ILE A 257 5.12 38.75 -5.47
N VAL A 258 4.69 37.75 -6.25
CA VAL A 258 5.56 37.04 -7.21
C VAL A 258 5.46 37.68 -8.59
N HIS A 259 6.58 37.98 -9.20
CA HIS A 259 6.61 38.46 -10.60
C HIS A 259 6.21 37.32 -11.54
N TYR A 260 5.41 37.60 -12.57
CA TYR A 260 4.85 36.59 -13.50
C TYR A 260 5.88 35.67 -14.16
N THR A 261 7.13 36.12 -14.32
CA THR A 261 8.22 35.30 -14.90
C THR A 261 8.76 34.21 -13.94
N LYS A 262 8.28 34.19 -12.70
CA LYS A 262 8.65 33.19 -11.68
C LYS A 262 7.54 32.15 -11.41
N LEU A 263 6.46 32.20 -12.19
CA LEU A 263 5.35 31.25 -12.12
C LEU A 263 5.61 29.97 -12.94
#